data_5ea31f21743e48be0cef82e3b34a4b2a
#
_entry.id   5ea31f21743e48be0cef82e3b34a4b2a
#
_cell.length_a   1.000
_cell.length_b   1.000
_cell.length_c   1.000
_cell.angle_alpha   90.00
_cell.angle_beta   90.00
_cell.angle_gamma   90.00
#
_symmetry.space_group_name_H-M   'P 1'
#
loop_
_entity.id
_entity.type
_entity.pdbx_description
1 polymer ?
#
loop_
_entity_poly.entity_id
_entity_poly.type
_entity_poly.pdbx_seq_one_letter_code
_entity_poly.pdbx_strand_id
1 'polypeptide(L)'
;NETVKGYCHVIKQDIVNSNLLFLGTEFGLYVSLDKGVTWVQFKSNIPQVGVFDMAIHPRDHDLVLATHGRGIIIIDDITPIRNFKMEMLEADVTFLPTRPYYLSSGGIVQDFPGDDEFVGNNPNGSAVVAYFMKKRHMIGEMYIEIYDNKGNYIKKQPATTRKGLNIVRIQTMLPPPRVPSSPNPLFEAAFGPELEAGDYLIKLIKGKDTLSTKLTINNNPDVNHSAAD
;
A
#
# COMPACT_ATOMS: atom_id res chain seq x y z
N ASN A 1 -0.73 31.17 5.58
CA ASN A 1 -1.03 30.08 6.52
C ASN A 1 0.27 29.74 7.25
N GLU A 2 0.28 29.82 8.58
CA GLU A 2 1.49 29.59 9.39
C GLU A 2 2.05 28.17 9.31
N THR A 3 1.24 27.22 8.86
CA THR A 3 1.64 25.80 8.73
C THR A 3 2.39 25.49 7.44
N VAL A 4 2.13 26.22 6.36
CA VAL A 4 2.80 26.03 5.06
C VAL A 4 4.03 26.94 5.01
N LYS A 5 5.20 26.33 4.78
CA LYS A 5 6.47 27.04 4.71
C LYS A 5 6.99 27.08 3.28
N GLY A 6 7.63 28.19 2.93
CA GLY A 6 8.27 28.44 1.65
C GLY A 6 7.31 28.87 0.54
N TYR A 7 7.86 29.10 -0.64
CA TYR A 7 7.08 29.41 -1.83
C TYR A 7 6.31 28.19 -2.31
N CYS A 8 5.07 28.41 -2.72
CA CYS A 8 4.24 27.38 -3.32
C CYS A 8 4.55 27.31 -4.82
N HIS A 9 4.88 26.12 -5.31
CA HIS A 9 5.19 25.91 -6.73
C HIS A 9 4.00 25.31 -7.47
N VAL A 10 3.31 24.36 -6.87
CA VAL A 10 2.22 23.64 -7.52
C VAL A 10 1.16 23.23 -6.52
N ILE A 11 -0.09 23.31 -6.94
CA ILE A 11 -1.24 22.75 -6.24
C ILE A 11 -1.96 21.75 -7.14
N LYS A 12 -2.32 20.59 -6.59
CA LYS A 12 -3.03 19.54 -7.32
C LYS A 12 -4.23 19.08 -6.52
N GLN A 13 -5.40 19.14 -7.13
CA GLN A 13 -6.61 18.55 -6.58
C GLN A 13 -6.68 17.07 -6.98
N ASP A 14 -7.12 16.22 -6.05
CA ASP A 14 -7.37 14.82 -6.36
C ASP A 14 -8.49 14.69 -7.40
N ILE A 15 -8.32 13.74 -8.31
CA ILE A 15 -9.24 13.51 -9.44
C ILE A 15 -10.57 12.86 -8.99
N VAL A 16 -10.63 12.29 -7.79
CA VAL A 16 -11.81 11.60 -7.23
C VAL A 16 -12.42 12.36 -6.07
N ASN A 17 -11.59 12.79 -5.11
CA ASN A 17 -12.03 13.50 -3.91
C ASN A 17 -11.64 14.97 -3.98
N SER A 18 -12.58 15.85 -4.34
CA SER A 18 -12.33 17.29 -4.47
C SER A 18 -11.93 17.99 -3.16
N ASN A 19 -12.07 17.35 -2.00
CA ASN A 19 -11.61 17.89 -0.71
C ASN A 19 -10.12 17.64 -0.50
N LEU A 20 -9.54 16.66 -1.19
CA LEU A 20 -8.13 16.31 -1.08
C LEU A 20 -7.30 17.17 -2.05
N LEU A 21 -6.41 17.95 -1.47
CA LEU A 21 -5.46 18.77 -2.20
C LEU A 21 -4.03 18.43 -1.80
N PHE A 22 -3.14 18.47 -2.77
CA PHE A 22 -1.70 18.37 -2.59
C PHE A 22 -1.05 19.70 -2.96
N LEU A 23 -0.08 20.14 -2.15
CA LEU A 23 0.64 21.40 -2.36
C LEU A 23 2.13 21.13 -2.30
N GLY A 24 2.82 21.43 -3.40
CA GLY A 24 4.27 21.40 -3.50
C GLY A 24 4.87 22.76 -3.16
N THR A 25 5.85 22.75 -2.27
CA THR A 25 6.60 23.94 -1.85
C THR A 25 8.10 23.70 -1.92
N GLU A 26 8.92 24.72 -1.64
CA GLU A 26 10.37 24.59 -1.48
C GLU A 26 10.79 23.58 -0.40
N PHE A 27 9.94 23.36 0.60
CA PHE A 27 10.26 22.53 1.76
C PHE A 27 9.52 21.19 1.80
N GLY A 28 8.87 20.81 0.69
CA GLY A 28 8.24 19.51 0.52
C GLY A 28 6.77 19.56 0.15
N LEU A 29 6.14 18.41 0.38
CA LEU A 29 4.74 18.15 0.08
C LEU A 29 3.86 18.45 1.29
N TYR A 30 2.74 19.13 1.06
CA TYR A 30 1.66 19.33 2.02
C TYR A 30 0.37 18.72 1.49
N VAL A 31 -0.48 18.29 2.40
CA VAL A 31 -1.77 17.67 2.11
C VAL A 31 -2.87 18.40 2.87
N SER A 32 -3.97 18.65 2.20
CA SER A 32 -5.21 19.14 2.81
C SER A 32 -6.33 18.15 2.53
N LEU A 33 -7.16 17.87 3.53
CA LEU A 33 -8.32 17.00 3.45
C LEU A 33 -9.65 17.77 3.45
N ASP A 34 -9.58 19.09 3.47
CA ASP A 34 -10.68 20.03 3.69
C ASP A 34 -10.68 21.22 2.72
N LYS A 35 -10.33 20.96 1.46
CA LYS A 35 -10.26 21.97 0.38
C LYS A 35 -9.29 23.13 0.65
N GLY A 36 -8.21 22.88 1.38
CA GLY A 36 -7.18 23.89 1.62
C GLY A 36 -7.41 24.74 2.85
N VAL A 37 -8.40 24.46 3.67
CA VAL A 37 -8.61 25.17 4.95
C VAL A 37 -7.47 24.87 5.91
N THR A 38 -7.12 23.58 6.07
CA THR A 38 -5.98 23.16 6.86
C THR A 38 -4.97 22.39 6.02
N TRP A 39 -3.68 22.50 6.39
CA TRP A 39 -2.58 21.86 5.69
C TRP A 39 -1.67 21.14 6.66
N VAL A 40 -1.26 19.92 6.30
CA VAL A 40 -0.32 19.11 7.06
C VAL A 40 0.84 18.72 6.16
N GLN A 41 2.07 18.87 6.64
CA GLN A 41 3.24 18.44 5.87
C GLN A 41 3.31 16.91 5.80
N PHE A 42 3.42 16.37 4.60
CA PHE A 42 3.59 14.94 4.36
C PHE A 42 5.07 14.57 4.46
N LYS A 43 5.46 13.92 5.56
CA LYS A 43 6.87 13.63 5.89
C LYS A 43 7.28 12.17 5.73
N SER A 44 6.32 11.28 5.45
CA SER A 44 6.59 9.84 5.40
C SER A 44 7.41 9.49 4.17
N ASN A 45 8.66 9.07 4.38
CA ASN A 45 9.63 8.67 3.34
C ASN A 45 9.91 9.71 2.25
N ILE A 46 9.45 10.95 2.42
CA ILE A 46 9.77 12.05 1.51
C ILE A 46 10.85 12.91 2.17
N PRO A 47 12.01 13.08 1.53
CA PRO A 47 13.03 13.99 2.02
C PRO A 47 12.51 15.43 1.96
N GLN A 48 13.11 16.30 2.76
CA GLN A 48 12.83 17.73 2.68
C GLN A 48 13.45 18.28 1.40
N VAL A 49 12.65 18.40 0.35
CA VAL A 49 13.06 18.78 -1.00
C VAL A 49 11.96 19.60 -1.66
N GLY A 50 12.34 20.56 -2.50
CA GLY A 50 11.35 21.33 -3.27
C GLY A 50 10.56 20.45 -4.22
N VAL A 51 9.23 20.56 -4.18
CA VAL A 51 8.30 19.88 -5.07
C VAL A 51 7.77 20.90 -6.07
N PHE A 52 8.17 20.77 -7.34
CA PHE A 52 7.93 21.77 -8.37
C PHE A 52 6.72 21.45 -9.25
N ASP A 53 6.43 20.17 -9.43
CA ASP A 53 5.23 19.72 -10.16
C ASP A 53 4.72 18.40 -9.63
N MET A 54 3.44 18.08 -9.90
CA MET A 54 2.78 16.88 -9.47
C MET A 54 1.77 16.37 -10.50
N ALA A 55 1.70 15.04 -10.63
CA ALA A 55 0.67 14.36 -11.40
C ALA A 55 0.04 13.24 -10.57
N ILE A 56 -1.25 13.00 -10.77
CA ILE A 56 -1.96 11.86 -10.19
C ILE A 56 -2.26 10.88 -11.31
N HIS A 57 -1.75 9.65 -11.20
CA HIS A 57 -2.01 8.60 -12.18
C HIS A 57 -3.46 8.12 -12.05
N PRO A 58 -4.29 8.18 -13.12
CA PRO A 58 -5.74 7.95 -13.00
C PRO A 58 -6.09 6.47 -12.73
N ARG A 59 -5.29 5.52 -13.24
CA ARG A 59 -5.52 4.08 -13.07
C ARG A 59 -4.95 3.56 -11.76
N ASP A 60 -3.68 3.87 -11.48
CA ASP A 60 -2.94 3.28 -10.36
C ASP A 60 -3.09 4.10 -9.07
N HIS A 61 -3.66 5.32 -9.19
CA HIS A 61 -3.85 6.24 -8.07
C HIS A 61 -2.54 6.67 -7.39
N ASP A 62 -1.45 6.67 -8.16
CA ASP A 62 -0.15 7.10 -7.68
C ASP A 62 -0.02 8.61 -7.76
N LEU A 63 0.61 9.22 -6.76
CA LEU A 63 1.00 10.62 -6.80
C LEU A 63 2.47 10.72 -7.17
N VAL A 64 2.73 11.27 -8.34
CA VAL A 64 4.07 11.48 -8.89
C VAL A 64 4.51 12.90 -8.60
N LEU A 65 5.67 13.06 -7.98
CA LEU A 65 6.26 14.36 -7.61
C LEU A 65 7.52 14.62 -8.43
N ALA A 66 7.57 15.75 -9.10
CA ALA A 66 8.81 16.28 -9.69
C ALA A 66 9.53 17.14 -8.65
N THR A 67 10.75 16.74 -8.26
CA THR A 67 11.49 17.39 -7.19
C THR A 67 12.74 18.12 -7.69
N HIS A 68 13.18 19.13 -6.95
CA HIS A 68 14.43 19.81 -7.26
C HIS A 68 15.62 19.04 -6.65
N GLY A 69 16.40 18.40 -7.50
CA GLY A 69 17.66 17.73 -7.09
C GLY A 69 17.51 16.33 -6.50
N ARG A 70 16.29 15.76 -6.44
CA ARG A 70 16.03 14.38 -5.98
C ARG A 70 15.27 13.53 -6.99
N GLY A 71 15.22 13.97 -8.24
CA GLY A 71 14.54 13.27 -9.31
C GLY A 71 13.04 13.22 -9.11
N ILE A 72 12.43 12.10 -9.44
CA ILE A 72 11.00 11.85 -9.33
C ILE A 72 10.73 10.96 -8.12
N ILE A 73 9.75 11.33 -7.30
CA ILE A 73 9.27 10.54 -6.18
C ILE A 73 7.86 10.09 -6.50
N ILE A 74 7.59 8.80 -6.33
CA ILE A 74 6.26 8.22 -6.51
C ILE A 74 5.73 7.78 -5.16
N ILE A 75 4.52 8.23 -4.82
CA ILE A 75 3.75 7.75 -3.68
C ILE A 75 2.71 6.80 -4.25
N ASP A 76 2.94 5.51 -4.07
CA ASP A 76 2.05 4.46 -4.54
C ASP A 76 0.70 4.55 -3.84
N ASP A 77 -0.37 4.43 -4.61
CA ASP A 77 -1.76 4.30 -4.17
C ASP A 77 -2.20 5.27 -3.05
N ILE A 78 -2.65 6.46 -3.43
CA ILE A 78 -3.19 7.45 -2.50
C ILE A 78 -4.62 7.14 -2.03
N THR A 79 -5.21 6.00 -2.41
CA THR A 79 -6.56 5.60 -2.00
C THR A 79 -6.79 5.66 -0.50
N PRO A 80 -5.86 5.23 0.38
CA PRO A 80 -6.03 5.36 1.81
C PRO A 80 -6.14 6.82 2.27
N ILE A 81 -5.38 7.74 1.67
CA ILE A 81 -5.42 9.16 1.99
C ILE A 81 -6.71 9.77 1.44
N ARG A 82 -7.11 9.39 0.24
CA ARG A 82 -8.33 9.86 -0.45
C ARG A 82 -9.60 9.59 0.36
N ASN A 83 -9.64 8.48 1.06
CA ASN A 83 -10.78 8.04 1.86
C ASN A 83 -10.64 8.40 3.35
N PHE A 84 -9.57 9.09 3.72
CA PHE A 84 -9.35 9.49 5.10
C PHE A 84 -10.31 10.63 5.50
N LYS A 85 -10.98 10.44 6.63
CA LYS A 85 -11.92 11.43 7.20
C LYS A 85 -11.40 11.91 8.55
N MET A 86 -11.70 13.15 8.89
CA MET A 86 -11.24 13.75 10.16
C MET A 86 -11.74 12.98 11.38
N GLU A 87 -12.95 12.39 11.32
CA GLU A 87 -13.51 11.59 12.41
C GLU A 87 -12.68 10.35 12.71
N MET A 88 -11.93 9.83 11.72
CA MET A 88 -11.05 8.68 11.90
C MET A 88 -9.85 8.97 12.80
N LEU A 89 -9.49 10.25 13.01
CA LEU A 89 -8.44 10.66 13.95
C LEU A 89 -8.81 10.37 15.40
N GLU A 90 -10.09 10.25 15.71
CA GLU A 90 -10.56 10.01 17.07
C GLU A 90 -10.51 8.52 17.45
N ALA A 91 -10.58 7.64 16.46
CA ALA A 91 -10.48 6.20 16.68
C ALA A 91 -9.04 5.80 17.06
N ASP A 92 -8.89 4.87 18.00
CA ASP A 92 -7.57 4.34 18.38
C ASP A 92 -6.90 3.63 17.21
N VAL A 93 -7.67 2.82 16.48
CA VAL A 93 -7.29 2.18 15.21
C VAL A 93 -8.49 2.19 14.26
N THR A 94 -8.28 2.47 12.99
CA THR A 94 -9.31 2.32 11.95
C THR A 94 -8.70 1.85 10.65
N PHE A 95 -9.37 0.90 9.97
CA PHE A 95 -8.98 0.51 8.62
C PHE A 95 -9.32 1.62 7.62
N LEU A 96 -8.47 1.72 6.60
CA LEU A 96 -8.67 2.61 5.46
C LEU A 96 -8.90 1.75 4.22
N PRO A 97 -9.81 2.16 3.32
CA PRO A 97 -9.99 1.48 2.06
C PRO A 97 -8.69 1.45 1.25
N THR A 98 -8.43 0.33 0.61
CA THR A 98 -7.37 0.12 -0.37
C THR A 98 -7.98 -0.35 -1.68
N ARG A 99 -7.25 -0.21 -2.77
CA ARG A 99 -7.68 -0.75 -4.06
C ARG A 99 -7.64 -2.28 -4.03
N PRO A 100 -8.45 -2.97 -4.85
CA PRO A 100 -8.29 -4.40 -5.08
C PRO A 100 -6.88 -4.71 -5.61
N TYR A 101 -6.34 -5.84 -5.22
CA TYR A 101 -5.10 -6.35 -5.77
C TYR A 101 -5.39 -7.20 -7.01
N TYR A 102 -4.56 -7.08 -8.03
CA TYR A 102 -4.61 -7.92 -9.21
C TYR A 102 -3.44 -8.88 -9.22
N LEU A 103 -3.71 -10.18 -9.37
CA LEU A 103 -2.68 -11.20 -9.46
C LEU A 103 -1.71 -10.88 -10.60
N SER A 104 -0.42 -11.01 -10.33
CA SER A 104 0.58 -10.83 -11.36
C SER A 104 0.58 -12.01 -12.32
N SER A 105 0.64 -11.75 -13.62
CA SER A 105 0.82 -12.78 -14.63
C SER A 105 2.29 -13.18 -14.83
N GLY A 106 3.20 -12.54 -14.11
CA GLY A 106 4.63 -12.84 -14.17
C GLY A 106 4.93 -14.16 -13.46
N GLY A 107 5.49 -15.12 -14.17
CA GLY A 107 6.05 -16.31 -13.56
C GLY A 107 7.17 -15.98 -12.56
N ILE A 108 7.63 -16.99 -11.82
CA ILE A 108 8.73 -16.91 -10.84
C ILE A 108 10.05 -16.44 -11.50
N VAL A 109 10.17 -16.60 -12.81
CA VAL A 109 11.33 -16.20 -13.58
C VAL A 109 11.18 -14.73 -13.97
N GLN A 110 11.90 -13.86 -13.28
CA GLN A 110 12.14 -12.50 -13.78
C GLN A 110 13.01 -12.63 -15.02
N ASP A 111 12.56 -12.05 -16.13
CA ASP A 111 13.42 -11.91 -17.30
C ASP A 111 14.72 -11.20 -16.88
N PHE A 112 15.85 -11.77 -17.27
CA PHE A 112 17.15 -11.18 -16.99
C PHE A 112 17.26 -9.85 -17.76
N PRO A 113 17.37 -8.71 -17.07
CA PRO A 113 17.24 -7.40 -17.72
C PRO A 113 18.45 -7.02 -18.59
N GLY A 114 19.51 -7.84 -18.62
CA GLY A 114 20.79 -7.48 -19.22
C GLY A 114 21.66 -6.64 -18.28
N ASP A 115 22.95 -6.50 -18.61
CA ASP A 115 23.92 -5.82 -17.73
C ASP A 115 24.07 -4.33 -18.04
N ASP A 116 23.62 -3.86 -19.20
CA ASP A 116 23.92 -2.54 -19.73
C ASP A 116 22.79 -1.51 -19.60
N GLU A 117 21.60 -1.91 -19.18
CA GLU A 117 20.46 -1.01 -19.05
C GLU A 117 19.97 -0.92 -17.61
N PHE A 118 19.64 0.32 -17.19
CA PHE A 118 18.90 0.52 -15.96
C PHE A 118 17.49 -0.01 -16.09
N VAL A 119 17.17 -1.01 -15.29
CA VAL A 119 15.81 -1.55 -15.17
C VAL A 119 15.25 -1.19 -13.80
N GLY A 120 14.17 -0.41 -13.78
CA GLY A 120 13.44 -0.13 -12.55
C GLY A 120 12.84 -1.40 -11.96
N ASN A 121 12.80 -1.49 -10.63
CA ASN A 121 12.11 -2.59 -9.97
C ASN A 121 10.62 -2.59 -10.34
N ASN A 122 10.07 -3.76 -10.63
CA ASN A 122 8.64 -3.92 -10.79
C ASN A 122 7.90 -3.55 -9.49
N PRO A 123 6.65 -3.08 -9.58
CA PRO A 123 5.81 -2.90 -8.40
C PRO A 123 5.79 -4.19 -7.57
N ASN A 124 5.86 -4.06 -6.25
CA ASN A 124 5.78 -5.23 -5.39
C ASN A 124 4.43 -5.92 -5.59
N GLY A 125 4.46 -7.15 -6.10
CA GLY A 125 3.30 -8.01 -6.29
C GLY A 125 2.68 -8.46 -4.96
N SER A 126 2.18 -7.51 -4.17
CA SER A 126 1.59 -7.77 -2.86
C SER A 126 0.31 -6.97 -2.70
N ALA A 127 -0.72 -7.63 -2.23
CA ALA A 127 -1.93 -6.93 -1.80
C ALA A 127 -1.62 -5.99 -0.63
N VAL A 128 -2.39 -4.93 -0.48
CA VAL A 128 -2.16 -3.90 0.53
C VAL A 128 -3.35 -3.79 1.47
N VAL A 129 -3.05 -3.72 2.76
CA VAL A 129 -4.00 -3.34 3.80
C VAL A 129 -3.49 -2.09 4.49
N ALA A 130 -4.36 -1.08 4.60
CA ALA A 130 -4.02 0.19 5.23
C ALA A 130 -4.88 0.43 6.48
N TYR A 131 -4.27 1.00 7.51
CA TYR A 131 -4.98 1.44 8.71
C TYR A 131 -4.29 2.64 9.34
N PHE A 132 -5.07 3.46 10.01
CA PHE A 132 -4.60 4.58 10.81
C PHE A 132 -4.56 4.19 12.28
N MET A 133 -3.52 4.66 13.00
CA MET A 133 -3.40 4.53 14.45
C MET A 133 -3.21 5.89 15.11
N LYS A 134 -4.06 6.21 16.07
CA LYS A 134 -3.98 7.46 16.87
C LYS A 134 -2.69 7.54 17.69
N LYS A 135 -2.24 6.39 18.20
CA LYS A 135 -1.01 6.25 19.00
C LYS A 135 -0.19 5.06 18.52
N ARG A 136 1.12 5.11 18.75
CA ARG A 136 1.99 3.96 18.54
C ARG A 136 1.62 2.84 19.52
N HIS A 137 1.53 1.61 19.03
CA HIS A 137 1.38 0.43 19.86
C HIS A 137 2.75 0.03 20.42
N MET A 138 2.89 0.06 21.75
CA MET A 138 4.19 -0.12 22.42
C MET A 138 4.33 -1.46 23.16
N ILE A 139 3.22 -2.06 23.57
CA ILE A 139 3.21 -3.22 24.45
C ILE A 139 2.19 -4.24 23.95
N GLY A 140 2.61 -5.51 23.91
CA GLY A 140 1.78 -6.62 23.46
C GLY A 140 1.91 -6.91 21.97
N GLU A 141 1.33 -8.02 21.55
CA GLU A 141 1.37 -8.45 20.16
C GLU A 141 0.39 -7.63 19.31
N MET A 142 0.82 -7.35 18.09
CA MET A 142 -0.02 -6.79 17.06
C MET A 142 0.28 -7.49 15.74
N TYR A 143 -0.75 -8.11 15.15
CA TYR A 143 -0.61 -8.91 13.95
C TYR A 143 -1.88 -8.91 13.10
N ILE A 144 -1.73 -9.32 11.87
CA ILE A 144 -2.84 -9.51 10.93
C ILE A 144 -3.06 -11.00 10.73
N GLU A 145 -4.31 -11.43 10.81
CA GLU A 145 -4.77 -12.74 10.40
C GLU A 145 -5.57 -12.65 9.12
N ILE A 146 -5.40 -13.63 8.26
CA ILE A 146 -6.04 -13.71 6.95
C ILE A 146 -6.91 -14.96 6.92
N TYR A 147 -8.16 -14.80 6.50
CA TYR A 147 -9.16 -15.84 6.37
C TYR A 147 -9.75 -15.82 4.97
N ASP A 148 -10.15 -16.98 4.47
CA ASP A 148 -10.91 -17.08 3.25
C ASP A 148 -12.37 -16.60 3.42
N ASN A 149 -13.12 -16.58 2.34
CA ASN A 149 -14.53 -16.19 2.34
C ASN A 149 -15.46 -17.18 3.08
N LYS A 150 -14.97 -18.37 3.43
CA LYS A 150 -15.68 -19.38 4.23
C LYS A 150 -15.35 -19.28 5.71
N GLY A 151 -14.41 -18.38 6.08
CA GLY A 151 -13.95 -18.19 7.46
C GLY A 151 -12.84 -19.14 7.88
N ASN A 152 -12.23 -19.89 6.95
CA ASN A 152 -11.08 -20.72 7.28
C ASN A 152 -9.83 -19.86 7.43
N TYR A 153 -9.07 -20.12 8.47
CA TYR A 153 -7.79 -19.46 8.71
C TYR A 153 -6.74 -19.86 7.66
N ILE A 154 -6.07 -18.88 7.10
CA ILE A 154 -5.01 -19.11 6.10
C ILE A 154 -3.64 -18.89 6.73
N LYS A 155 -3.36 -17.68 7.20
CA LYS A 155 -2.06 -17.34 7.79
C LYS A 155 -2.14 -16.10 8.67
N LYS A 156 -1.06 -15.88 9.44
CA LYS A 156 -0.83 -14.61 10.15
C LYS A 156 0.51 -13.99 9.75
N GLN A 157 0.58 -12.68 9.87
CA GLN A 157 1.81 -11.93 9.67
C GLN A 157 1.89 -10.74 10.62
N PRO A 158 3.10 -10.23 10.91
CA PRO A 158 3.26 -9.04 11.74
C PRO A 158 2.53 -7.83 11.16
N ALA A 159 1.96 -7.02 12.04
CA ALA A 159 1.41 -5.71 11.71
C ALA A 159 2.41 -4.60 12.06
N THR A 160 2.30 -3.45 11.40
CA THR A 160 3.08 -2.27 11.76
C THR A 160 2.44 -1.56 12.95
N THR A 161 3.27 -1.03 13.87
CA THR A 161 2.83 -0.49 15.17
C THR A 161 3.00 1.02 15.29
N ARG A 162 3.18 1.73 14.15
CA ARG A 162 3.50 3.15 14.14
C ARG A 162 2.27 4.02 14.32
N LYS A 163 2.43 5.19 14.96
CA LYS A 163 1.41 6.24 14.94
C LYS A 163 1.21 6.75 13.50
N GLY A 164 -0.04 7.05 13.13
CA GLY A 164 -0.41 7.58 11.82
C GLY A 164 -0.80 6.49 10.83
N LEU A 165 -0.61 6.75 9.55
CA LEU A 165 -0.91 5.83 8.47
C LEU A 165 0.08 4.66 8.47
N ASN A 166 -0.45 3.46 8.47
CA ASN A 166 0.28 2.20 8.35
C ASN A 166 -0.18 1.47 7.09
N ILE A 167 0.78 1.03 6.29
CA ILE A 167 0.56 0.23 5.10
C ILE A 167 1.25 -1.11 5.32
N VAL A 168 0.49 -2.20 5.25
CA VAL A 168 0.98 -3.56 5.40
C VAL A 168 0.79 -4.30 4.08
N ARG A 169 1.87 -4.82 3.56
CA ARG A 169 1.86 -5.65 2.34
C ARG A 169 1.55 -7.08 2.73
N ILE A 170 0.52 -7.62 2.12
CA ILE A 170 0.09 -9.01 2.27
C ILE A 170 0.70 -9.78 1.12
N GLN A 171 1.66 -10.65 1.42
CA GLN A 171 2.19 -11.56 0.41
C GLN A 171 1.11 -12.54 -0.01
N THR A 172 0.85 -12.63 -1.31
CA THR A 172 -0.16 -13.55 -1.84
C THR A 172 0.35 -14.99 -1.88
N MET A 173 1.65 -15.19 -1.94
CA MET A 173 2.26 -16.52 -1.91
C MET A 173 2.16 -17.14 -0.51
N LEU A 174 1.71 -18.37 -0.45
CA LEU A 174 1.64 -19.18 0.76
C LEU A 174 2.98 -19.89 1.02
N PRO A 175 3.25 -20.34 2.25
CA PRO A 175 4.40 -21.20 2.51
C PRO A 175 4.30 -22.48 1.69
N PRO A 176 5.44 -23.01 1.19
CA PRO A 176 5.43 -24.30 0.50
C PRO A 176 4.94 -25.43 1.42
N PRO A 177 4.31 -26.45 0.88
CA PRO A 177 3.88 -27.61 1.65
C PRO A 177 5.08 -28.27 2.31
N ARG A 178 4.88 -28.81 3.53
CA ARG A 178 5.92 -29.58 4.22
C ARG A 178 6.05 -30.94 3.54
N VAL A 179 7.10 -31.09 2.76
CA VAL A 179 7.46 -32.33 2.08
C VAL A 179 8.78 -32.88 2.65
N PRO A 180 9.06 -34.18 2.55
CA PRO A 180 10.37 -34.72 2.90
C PRO A 180 11.49 -34.00 2.11
N SER A 181 12.63 -33.76 2.75
CA SER A 181 13.77 -33.14 2.11
C SER A 181 14.30 -34.02 0.97
N SER A 182 14.52 -33.44 -0.20
CA SER A 182 15.18 -34.10 -1.32
C SER A 182 16.60 -33.53 -1.48
N PRO A 183 17.59 -34.38 -1.83
CA PRO A 183 18.94 -33.91 -2.13
C PRO A 183 19.00 -32.96 -3.33
N ASN A 184 18.04 -33.05 -4.23
CA ASN A 184 17.91 -32.18 -5.42
C ASN A 184 16.46 -31.64 -5.49
N PRO A 185 16.08 -30.66 -4.68
CA PRO A 185 14.76 -30.07 -4.77
C PRO A 185 14.63 -29.30 -6.10
N LEU A 186 13.48 -29.46 -6.75
CA LEU A 186 13.12 -28.58 -7.87
C LEU A 186 12.99 -27.16 -7.35
N PHE A 187 13.39 -26.19 -8.15
CA PHE A 187 13.32 -24.76 -7.78
C PHE A 187 11.91 -24.36 -7.40
N GLU A 188 10.91 -24.84 -8.15
CA GLU A 188 9.48 -24.57 -7.91
C GLU A 188 8.99 -25.12 -6.55
N ALA A 189 9.60 -26.19 -6.05
CA ALA A 189 9.24 -26.76 -4.75
C ALA A 189 9.58 -25.85 -3.55
N ALA A 190 10.38 -24.81 -3.78
CA ALA A 190 10.68 -23.79 -2.77
C ALA A 190 9.53 -22.79 -2.58
N PHE A 191 8.56 -22.77 -3.49
CA PHE A 191 7.44 -21.84 -3.48
C PHE A 191 6.14 -22.56 -3.14
N GLY A 192 5.29 -21.90 -2.38
CA GLY A 192 3.94 -22.36 -2.13
C GLY A 192 2.96 -21.84 -3.18
N PRO A 193 1.72 -22.29 -3.12
CA PRO A 193 0.68 -21.77 -4.01
C PRO A 193 0.40 -20.30 -3.72
N GLU A 194 -0.06 -19.57 -4.72
CA GLU A 194 -0.56 -18.22 -4.57
C GLU A 194 -2.03 -18.24 -4.09
N LEU A 195 -2.44 -17.18 -3.39
CA LEU A 195 -3.84 -16.98 -3.05
C LEU A 195 -4.66 -16.78 -4.32
N GLU A 196 -5.77 -17.48 -4.46
CA GLU A 196 -6.67 -17.35 -5.60
C GLU A 196 -7.38 -16.00 -5.63
N ALA A 197 -7.93 -15.63 -6.79
CA ALA A 197 -8.82 -14.50 -6.88
C ALA A 197 -10.07 -14.71 -6.02
N GLY A 198 -10.43 -13.71 -5.24
CA GLY A 198 -11.56 -13.80 -4.31
C GLY A 198 -11.51 -12.74 -3.22
N ASP A 199 -12.45 -12.85 -2.31
CA ASP A 199 -12.56 -11.99 -1.15
C ASP A 199 -12.01 -12.67 0.09
N TYR A 200 -11.20 -11.94 0.84
CA TYR A 200 -10.56 -12.40 2.06
C TYR A 200 -10.95 -11.52 3.24
N LEU A 201 -11.18 -12.12 4.39
CA LEU A 201 -11.39 -11.41 5.64
C LEU A 201 -10.03 -11.19 6.32
N ILE A 202 -9.72 -9.93 6.56
CA ILE A 202 -8.52 -9.51 7.26
C ILE A 202 -8.90 -9.09 8.67
N LYS A 203 -8.25 -9.67 9.68
CA LYS A 203 -8.40 -9.28 11.07
C LYS A 203 -7.10 -8.68 11.59
N LEU A 204 -7.17 -7.47 12.11
CA LEU A 204 -6.08 -6.85 12.85
C LEU A 204 -6.29 -7.12 14.34
N ILE A 205 -5.38 -7.86 14.93
CA ILE A 205 -5.37 -8.19 16.34
C ILE A 205 -4.41 -7.23 17.05
N LYS A 206 -4.92 -6.47 18.02
CA LYS A 206 -4.14 -5.53 18.83
C LYS A 206 -4.41 -5.79 20.31
N GLY A 207 -3.60 -6.62 20.93
CA GLY A 207 -3.84 -7.09 22.29
C GLY A 207 -5.17 -7.86 22.39
N LYS A 208 -6.19 -7.26 23.02
CA LYS A 208 -7.54 -7.86 23.14
C LYS A 208 -8.51 -7.37 22.06
N ASP A 209 -8.16 -6.33 21.35
CA ASP A 209 -9.04 -5.72 20.34
C ASP A 209 -8.85 -6.39 19.00
N THR A 210 -9.96 -6.59 18.30
CA THR A 210 -9.97 -7.15 16.93
C THR A 210 -10.79 -6.25 16.03
N LEU A 211 -10.17 -5.78 14.96
CA LEU A 211 -10.83 -5.06 13.89
C LEU A 211 -10.79 -5.91 12.62
N SER A 212 -11.79 -5.77 11.77
CA SER A 212 -11.85 -6.53 10.51
C SER A 212 -12.07 -5.61 9.31
N THR A 213 -11.51 -6.05 8.19
CA THR A 213 -11.74 -5.43 6.88
C THR A 213 -11.72 -6.51 5.80
N LYS A 214 -12.16 -6.15 4.61
CA LYS A 214 -12.16 -7.01 3.42
C LYS A 214 -10.94 -6.69 2.57
N LEU A 215 -10.29 -7.71 2.04
CA LEU A 215 -9.29 -7.62 0.99
C LEU A 215 -9.83 -8.35 -0.24
N THR A 216 -9.85 -7.68 -1.40
CA THR A 216 -10.25 -8.29 -2.66
C THR A 216 -9.02 -8.54 -3.53
N ILE A 217 -8.89 -9.76 -4.02
CA ILE A 217 -7.87 -10.19 -4.99
C ILE A 217 -8.61 -10.53 -6.28
N ASN A 218 -8.21 -9.93 -7.38
CA ASN A 218 -8.78 -10.17 -8.70
C ASN A 218 -7.76 -10.86 -9.60
N ASN A 219 -8.26 -11.58 -10.60
CA ASN A 219 -7.42 -12.05 -11.69
C ASN A 219 -6.88 -10.88 -12.50
N ASN A 220 -5.71 -11.07 -13.11
CA ASN A 220 -5.16 -10.09 -14.02
C ASN A 220 -6.07 -9.94 -15.24
N PRO A 221 -6.57 -8.73 -15.53
CA PRO A 221 -7.46 -8.51 -16.67
C PRO A 221 -6.76 -8.67 -18.03
N ASP A 222 -5.43 -8.61 -18.06
CA ASP A 222 -4.63 -8.73 -19.28
C ASP A 222 -4.31 -10.19 -19.65
N VAL A 223 -4.74 -11.14 -18.82
CA VAL A 223 -4.53 -12.59 -19.04
C VAL A 223 -5.87 -13.28 -19.23
N ASN A 224 -5.98 -14.06 -20.29
CA ASN A 224 -7.12 -14.95 -20.48
C ASN A 224 -7.02 -16.11 -19.50
N HIS A 225 -7.85 -16.12 -18.48
CA HIS A 225 -7.99 -17.23 -17.54
C HIS A 225 -8.98 -18.25 -18.12
N SER A 226 -8.57 -19.49 -18.24
CA SER A 226 -9.49 -20.58 -18.59
C SER A 226 -10.20 -21.07 -17.32
N ALA A 227 -11.35 -21.72 -17.47
CA ALA A 227 -12.07 -22.31 -16.33
C ALA A 227 -11.31 -23.48 -15.68
N ALA A 228 -10.16 -23.85 -16.24
CA ALA A 228 -9.28 -24.92 -15.75
C ALA A 228 -8.05 -24.37 -14.98
N ASP A 229 -7.84 -23.07 -15.01
CA ASP A 229 -6.78 -22.37 -14.27
C ASP A 229 -7.31 -21.92 -12.88
#